data_653fe821ff684d4662d79e1e2e6643c7
#
_entry.id   653fe821ff684d4662d79e1e2e6643c7
#
_cell.length_a   1.000
_cell.length_b   1.000
_cell.length_c   1.000
_cell.angle_alpha   90.00
_cell.angle_beta   90.00
_cell.angle_gamma   90.00
#
_symmetry.space_group_name_H-M   'P 1'
#
loop_
_entity.id
_entity.type
_entity.pdbx_description
1 polymer ?
#
loop_
_entity_poly.entity_id
_entity_poly.type
_entity_poly.pdbx_seq_one_letter_code
_entity_poly.pdbx_strand_id
1 'polypeptide(L)'
;MRSLLKFFSFTYIVSWILWIAAAAILRGAAPQASAFRAISGFLYLLGVFAPSLVALALTARADGRAGTLALLRRTVKWSVGARWYVFALGYMAAIKLAAALLLRVTTGAWPAFGQEPVYLMAIAIVFSTPVQAGEEIGWRGYALPRLSAHIGLSSASIALGVIWACWHLPFFFFSGTDKSGQSFPMYLLSVTALSVALAWLYWRTNGSLLLTMLMHAAVNNTKDIVPSAVSAATNVFSLSSSRVAWLSVAILWICAAYFLVRMRGVKLQDGWQAATDVPEIASTGSV
;
A
#
# COMPACT_ATOMS: atom_id res chain seq x y z
N MET A 1 15.39 11.50 12.06
CA MET A 1 14.22 11.31 12.98
C MET A 1 13.24 12.49 12.97
N ARG A 2 13.68 13.76 13.18
CA ARG A 2 12.75 14.93 13.24
C ARG A 2 11.89 15.09 11.98
N SER A 3 12.42 14.85 10.79
CA SER A 3 11.68 14.93 9.53
C SER A 3 10.60 13.83 9.39
N LEU A 4 10.89 12.61 9.87
CA LEU A 4 9.92 11.52 9.91
C LEU A 4 8.78 11.78 10.89
N LEU A 5 9.09 12.32 12.09
CA LEU A 5 8.05 12.72 13.04
C LEU A 5 7.13 13.78 12.45
N LYS A 6 7.67 14.82 11.81
CA LYS A 6 6.87 15.83 11.10
C LYS A 6 6.01 15.20 10.01
N PHE A 7 6.60 14.30 9.20
CA PHE A 7 5.89 13.63 8.12
C PHE A 7 4.68 12.85 8.66
N PHE A 8 4.88 11.97 9.64
CA PHE A 8 3.79 11.15 10.19
C PHE A 8 2.73 12.01 10.88
N SER A 9 3.14 12.97 11.72
CA SER A 9 2.20 13.84 12.43
C SER A 9 1.33 14.65 11.47
N PHE A 10 1.92 15.33 10.49
CA PHE A 10 1.14 16.14 9.54
C PHE A 10 0.28 15.26 8.64
N THR A 11 0.76 14.11 8.19
CA THR A 11 -0.03 13.16 7.39
C THR A 11 -1.28 12.72 8.14
N TYR A 12 -1.13 12.28 9.40
CA TYR A 12 -2.27 11.84 10.20
C TYR A 12 -3.25 12.98 10.49
N ILE A 13 -2.75 14.13 10.94
CA ILE A 13 -3.59 15.29 11.27
C ILE A 13 -4.40 15.73 10.04
N VAL A 14 -3.74 15.92 8.90
CA VAL A 14 -4.42 16.38 7.68
C VAL A 14 -5.42 15.34 7.18
N SER A 15 -5.03 14.07 7.06
CA SER A 15 -5.94 13.02 6.59
C SER A 15 -7.15 12.87 7.51
N TRP A 16 -6.92 12.75 8.81
CA TRP A 16 -8.01 12.50 9.76
C TRP A 16 -8.99 13.66 9.86
N ILE A 17 -8.50 14.91 9.87
CA ILE A 17 -9.38 16.10 9.84
C ILE A 17 -10.25 16.06 8.58
N LEU A 18 -9.67 15.83 7.41
CA LEU A 18 -10.41 15.81 6.14
C LEU A 18 -11.42 14.66 6.08
N TRP A 19 -11.07 13.47 6.54
CA TRP A 19 -11.97 12.31 6.55
C TRP A 19 -13.11 12.44 7.57
N ILE A 20 -12.82 13.00 8.77
CA ILE A 20 -13.86 13.27 9.77
C ILE A 20 -14.82 14.33 9.24
N ALA A 21 -14.31 15.39 8.62
CA ALA A 21 -15.15 16.43 7.97
C ALA A 21 -16.00 15.84 6.85
N ALA A 22 -15.42 15.00 5.97
CA ALA A 22 -16.15 14.30 4.91
C ALA A 22 -17.28 13.44 5.45
N ALA A 23 -17.01 12.65 6.50
CA ALA A 23 -18.01 11.81 7.15
C ALA A 23 -19.11 12.64 7.87
N ALA A 24 -18.76 13.75 8.49
CA ALA A 24 -19.72 14.66 9.14
C ALA A 24 -20.68 15.28 8.12
N ILE A 25 -20.17 15.72 6.96
CA ILE A 25 -20.98 16.26 5.86
C ILE A 25 -21.99 15.22 5.37
N LEU A 26 -21.57 13.96 5.18
CA LEU A 26 -22.47 12.89 4.72
C LEU A 26 -23.53 12.53 5.73
N ARG A 27 -23.24 12.60 7.04
CA ARG A 27 -24.23 12.34 8.10
C ARG A 27 -25.32 13.41 8.19
N GLY A 28 -24.95 14.66 7.90
CA GLY A 28 -25.89 15.80 7.94
C GLY A 28 -26.65 16.05 6.63
N ALA A 29 -26.27 15.40 5.53
CA ALA A 29 -26.84 15.64 4.22
C ALA A 29 -28.09 14.78 3.96
N ALA A 30 -29.11 15.40 3.32
CA ALA A 30 -30.21 14.61 2.76
C ALA A 30 -29.69 13.61 1.71
N PRO A 31 -30.29 12.39 1.60
CA PRO A 31 -29.79 11.34 0.72
C PRO A 31 -29.63 11.73 -0.76
N GLN A 32 -30.31 12.78 -1.22
CA GLN A 32 -30.33 13.25 -2.61
C GLN A 32 -29.40 14.46 -2.88
N ALA A 33 -28.68 14.97 -1.89
CA ALA A 33 -27.86 16.16 -2.03
C ALA A 33 -26.52 15.84 -2.74
N SER A 34 -26.51 15.89 -4.07
CA SER A 34 -25.33 15.57 -4.92
C SER A 34 -24.11 16.43 -4.60
N ALA A 35 -24.32 17.73 -4.29
CA ALA A 35 -23.24 18.65 -3.95
C ALA A 35 -22.50 18.22 -2.65
N PHE A 36 -23.20 17.79 -1.61
CA PHE A 36 -22.58 17.32 -0.37
C PHE A 36 -21.79 16.04 -0.59
N ARG A 37 -22.28 15.12 -1.44
CA ARG A 37 -21.51 13.92 -1.81
C ARG A 37 -20.24 14.27 -2.59
N ALA A 38 -20.30 15.21 -3.52
CA ALA A 38 -19.13 15.67 -4.27
C ALA A 38 -18.08 16.32 -3.35
N ILE A 39 -18.51 17.21 -2.44
CA ILE A 39 -17.62 17.84 -1.45
C ILE A 39 -16.99 16.78 -0.54
N SER A 40 -17.78 15.86 0.00
CA SER A 40 -17.28 14.78 0.83
C SER A 40 -16.28 13.89 0.09
N GLY A 41 -16.59 13.50 -1.16
CA GLY A 41 -15.67 12.72 -2.02
C GLY A 41 -14.36 13.46 -2.29
N PHE A 42 -14.42 14.77 -2.51
CA PHE A 42 -13.22 15.60 -2.70
C PHE A 42 -12.36 15.66 -1.42
N LEU A 43 -12.98 15.91 -0.26
CA LEU A 43 -12.27 15.90 1.03
C LEU A 43 -11.67 14.53 1.35
N TYR A 44 -12.40 13.44 1.06
CA TYR A 44 -11.90 12.08 1.19
C TYR A 44 -10.65 11.88 0.34
N LEU A 45 -10.72 12.21 -0.95
CA LEU A 45 -9.60 12.08 -1.88
C LEU A 45 -8.40 12.93 -1.45
N LEU A 46 -8.63 14.18 -1.02
CA LEU A 46 -7.58 15.06 -0.52
C LEU A 46 -6.89 14.46 0.71
N GLY A 47 -7.65 13.82 1.61
CA GLY A 47 -7.12 13.10 2.76
C GLY A 47 -6.25 11.89 2.35
N VAL A 48 -6.62 11.17 1.29
CA VAL A 48 -5.81 10.08 0.70
C VAL A 48 -4.50 10.61 0.12
N PHE A 49 -4.50 11.82 -0.44
CA PHE A 49 -3.30 12.45 -0.98
C PHE A 49 -2.41 13.13 0.07
N ALA A 50 -2.84 13.25 1.32
CA ALA A 50 -2.08 13.92 2.38
C ALA A 50 -0.65 13.34 2.55
N PRO A 51 -0.40 12.02 2.55
CA PRO A 51 0.97 11.49 2.65
C PRO A 51 1.88 12.05 1.56
N SER A 52 1.41 12.13 0.32
CA SER A 52 2.19 12.62 -0.81
C SER A 52 2.38 14.12 -0.78
N LEU A 53 1.35 14.87 -0.45
CA LEU A 53 1.42 16.33 -0.34
C LEU A 53 2.41 16.74 0.76
N VAL A 54 2.36 16.10 1.93
CA VAL A 54 3.30 16.35 3.03
C VAL A 54 4.71 15.94 2.65
N ALA A 55 4.90 14.79 1.97
CA ALA A 55 6.19 14.35 1.50
C ALA A 55 6.81 15.34 0.52
N LEU A 56 6.04 15.80 -0.47
CA LEU A 56 6.49 16.77 -1.46
C LEU A 56 6.84 18.11 -0.82
N ALA A 57 6.00 18.60 0.11
CA ALA A 57 6.27 19.85 0.83
C ALA A 57 7.55 19.77 1.67
N LEU A 58 7.75 18.66 2.40
CA LEU A 58 8.97 18.46 3.20
C LEU A 58 10.20 18.29 2.33
N THR A 59 10.08 17.59 1.18
CA THR A 59 11.19 17.42 0.22
C THR A 59 11.53 18.76 -0.45
N ALA A 60 10.52 19.54 -0.88
CA ALA A 60 10.74 20.85 -1.49
C ALA A 60 11.44 21.81 -0.53
N ARG A 61 11.11 21.73 0.77
CA ARG A 61 11.74 22.56 1.80
C ARG A 61 13.18 22.13 2.11
N ALA A 62 13.51 20.85 2.06
CA ALA A 62 14.82 20.31 2.42
C ALA A 62 15.78 20.27 1.23
N ASP A 63 15.31 19.79 0.09
CA ASP A 63 16.11 19.43 -1.08
C ASP A 63 15.75 20.29 -2.31
N GLY A 64 14.86 21.26 -2.15
CA GLY A 64 14.42 22.17 -3.20
C GLY A 64 13.72 21.48 -4.38
N ARG A 65 13.72 22.19 -5.52
CA ARG A 65 13.09 21.72 -6.76
C ARG A 65 13.73 20.43 -7.28
N ALA A 66 15.05 20.30 -7.15
CA ALA A 66 15.78 19.13 -7.67
C ALA A 66 15.35 17.84 -6.93
N GLY A 67 15.31 17.87 -5.60
CA GLY A 67 14.84 16.74 -4.80
C GLY A 67 13.37 16.38 -5.07
N THR A 68 12.51 17.38 -5.20
CA THR A 68 11.10 17.18 -5.53
C THR A 68 10.92 16.51 -6.90
N LEU A 69 11.63 16.97 -7.93
CA LEU A 69 11.59 16.37 -9.26
C LEU A 69 12.17 14.94 -9.25
N ALA A 70 13.26 14.71 -8.49
CA ALA A 70 13.82 13.37 -8.35
C ALA A 70 12.83 12.39 -7.70
N LEU A 71 12.07 12.82 -6.70
CA LEU A 71 11.01 12.02 -6.09
C LEU A 71 9.87 11.74 -7.08
N LEU A 72 9.39 12.76 -7.79
CA LEU A 72 8.30 12.61 -8.78
C LEU A 72 8.71 11.74 -9.97
N ARG A 73 9.95 11.80 -10.46
CA ARG A 73 10.43 10.94 -11.56
C ARG A 73 10.29 9.46 -11.26
N ARG A 74 10.30 9.05 -10.00
CA ARG A 74 10.11 7.64 -9.60
C ARG A 74 8.70 7.13 -9.87
N THR A 75 7.69 8.01 -9.96
CA THR A 75 6.30 7.61 -10.28
C THR A 75 6.12 7.21 -11.73
N VAL A 76 7.06 7.57 -12.60
CA VAL A 76 7.09 7.20 -14.02
C VAL A 76 8.26 6.29 -14.36
N LYS A 77 8.93 5.71 -13.37
CA LYS A 77 10.04 4.77 -13.59
C LYS A 77 9.52 3.41 -14.01
N TRP A 78 9.38 3.20 -15.31
CA TRP A 78 8.84 1.99 -15.93
C TRP A 78 9.91 1.00 -16.38
N SER A 79 11.17 1.43 -16.58
CA SER A 79 12.27 0.59 -17.06
C SER A 79 12.75 -0.38 -15.96
N VAL A 80 11.98 -1.46 -15.78
CA VAL A 80 12.23 -2.56 -14.85
C VAL A 80 11.89 -3.89 -15.53
N GLY A 81 12.51 -4.99 -15.10
CA GLY A 81 12.26 -6.30 -15.70
C GLY A 81 10.80 -6.74 -15.60
N ALA A 82 10.27 -7.38 -16.66
CA ALA A 82 8.88 -7.83 -16.79
C ALA A 82 8.37 -8.65 -15.59
N ARG A 83 9.23 -9.45 -14.95
CA ARG A 83 8.92 -10.23 -13.75
C ARG A 83 8.32 -9.39 -12.61
N TRP A 84 8.72 -8.12 -12.51
CA TRP A 84 8.24 -7.23 -11.45
C TRP A 84 6.84 -6.70 -11.73
N TYR A 85 6.46 -6.57 -13.00
CA TYR A 85 5.07 -6.31 -13.41
C TYR A 85 4.18 -7.49 -13.09
N VAL A 86 4.62 -8.72 -13.42
CA VAL A 86 3.90 -9.95 -13.08
C VAL A 86 3.74 -10.07 -11.56
N PHE A 87 4.79 -9.78 -10.80
CA PHE A 87 4.73 -9.77 -9.34
C PHE A 87 3.74 -8.72 -8.83
N ALA A 88 3.83 -7.47 -9.31
CA ALA A 88 2.95 -6.39 -8.87
C ALA A 88 1.47 -6.67 -9.15
N LEU A 89 1.15 -7.17 -10.33
CA LEU A 89 -0.23 -7.44 -10.74
C LEU A 89 -0.79 -8.73 -10.13
N GLY A 90 0.04 -9.76 -10.00
CA GLY A 90 -0.40 -11.11 -9.62
C GLY A 90 -0.34 -11.41 -8.12
N TYR A 91 0.37 -10.62 -7.32
CA TYR A 91 0.67 -10.97 -5.94
C TYR A 91 -0.57 -11.26 -5.09
N MET A 92 -1.53 -10.33 -5.02
CA MET A 92 -2.74 -10.52 -4.21
C MET A 92 -3.66 -11.58 -4.81
N ALA A 93 -3.83 -11.61 -6.13
CA ALA A 93 -4.62 -12.64 -6.80
C ALA A 93 -4.08 -14.04 -6.47
N ALA A 94 -2.76 -14.25 -6.53
CA ALA A 94 -2.13 -15.51 -6.17
C ALA A 94 -2.35 -15.88 -4.69
N ILE A 95 -2.25 -14.93 -3.77
CA ILE A 95 -2.55 -15.13 -2.34
C ILE A 95 -4.00 -15.60 -2.15
N LYS A 96 -4.95 -14.94 -2.80
CA LYS A 96 -6.37 -15.26 -2.69
C LYS A 96 -6.71 -16.63 -3.29
N LEU A 97 -6.18 -16.94 -4.46
CA LEU A 97 -6.37 -18.25 -5.09
C LEU A 97 -5.71 -19.38 -4.29
N ALA A 98 -4.51 -19.15 -3.74
CA ALA A 98 -3.86 -20.11 -2.84
C ALA A 98 -4.69 -20.35 -1.56
N ALA A 99 -5.26 -19.30 -0.96
CA ALA A 99 -6.15 -19.43 0.19
C ALA A 99 -7.43 -20.23 -0.16
N ALA A 100 -8.00 -20.01 -1.35
CA ALA A 100 -9.16 -20.78 -1.83
C ALA A 100 -8.80 -22.26 -2.02
N LEU A 101 -7.65 -22.55 -2.63
CA LEU A 101 -7.17 -23.91 -2.84
C LEU A 101 -6.92 -24.63 -1.50
N LEU A 102 -6.26 -23.96 -0.55
CA LEU A 102 -6.05 -24.52 0.80
C LEU A 102 -7.37 -24.79 1.51
N LEU A 103 -8.35 -23.90 1.41
CA LEU A 103 -9.67 -24.14 1.97
C LEU A 103 -10.32 -25.37 1.32
N ARG A 104 -10.27 -25.49 -0.01
CA ARG A 104 -10.81 -26.64 -0.74
C ARG A 104 -10.15 -27.96 -0.28
N VAL A 105 -8.85 -27.98 -0.16
CA VAL A 105 -8.10 -29.18 0.27
C VAL A 105 -8.44 -29.55 1.71
N THR A 106 -8.58 -28.57 2.61
CA THR A 106 -8.79 -28.84 4.05
C THR A 106 -10.23 -29.08 4.43
N THR A 107 -11.22 -28.58 3.65
CA THR A 107 -12.65 -28.68 4.00
C THR A 107 -13.48 -29.43 2.99
N GLY A 108 -12.94 -29.76 1.81
CA GLY A 108 -13.70 -30.34 0.71
C GLY A 108 -14.60 -29.37 -0.04
N ALA A 109 -14.69 -28.09 0.36
CA ALA A 109 -15.56 -27.08 -0.23
C ALA A 109 -14.79 -25.88 -0.77
N TRP A 110 -15.20 -25.34 -1.92
CA TRP A 110 -14.69 -24.08 -2.43
C TRP A 110 -15.30 -22.91 -1.65
N PRO A 111 -14.54 -21.82 -1.41
CA PRO A 111 -15.15 -20.58 -0.96
C PRO A 111 -16.01 -19.96 -2.06
N ALA A 112 -16.85 -19.00 -1.70
CA ALA A 112 -17.46 -18.12 -2.69
C ALA A 112 -16.40 -17.33 -3.44
N PHE A 113 -16.55 -17.21 -4.75
CA PHE A 113 -15.73 -16.34 -5.59
C PHE A 113 -16.46 -15.03 -5.86
N GLY A 114 -15.71 -13.96 -6.06
CA GLY A 114 -16.23 -12.67 -6.50
C GLY A 114 -16.89 -12.80 -7.87
N GLN A 115 -17.85 -11.92 -8.13
CA GLN A 115 -18.63 -11.93 -9.38
C GLN A 115 -18.10 -10.91 -10.39
N GLU A 116 -17.11 -10.09 -10.01
CA GLU A 116 -16.57 -9.06 -10.90
C GLU A 116 -15.78 -9.70 -12.05
N PRO A 117 -16.09 -9.35 -13.31
CA PRO A 117 -15.36 -9.82 -14.46
C PRO A 117 -13.87 -9.40 -14.41
N VAL A 118 -12.97 -10.32 -14.79
CA VAL A 118 -11.52 -10.08 -14.77
C VAL A 118 -11.10 -8.85 -15.57
N TYR A 119 -11.77 -8.59 -16.71
CA TYR A 119 -11.45 -7.41 -17.53
C TYR A 119 -11.81 -6.10 -16.82
N LEU A 120 -12.87 -6.05 -16.00
CA LEU A 120 -13.20 -4.87 -15.19
C LEU A 120 -12.18 -4.66 -14.08
N MET A 121 -11.70 -5.74 -13.46
CA MET A 121 -10.58 -5.64 -12.49
C MET A 121 -9.32 -5.07 -13.16
N ALA A 122 -8.99 -5.53 -14.38
CA ALA A 122 -7.85 -5.01 -15.13
C ALA A 122 -7.99 -3.52 -15.45
N ILE A 123 -9.17 -3.10 -15.91
CA ILE A 123 -9.49 -1.69 -16.16
C ILE A 123 -9.36 -0.88 -14.87
N ALA A 124 -9.95 -1.37 -13.77
CA ALA A 124 -9.91 -0.70 -12.48
C ALA A 124 -8.48 -0.54 -11.94
N ILE A 125 -7.61 -1.55 -12.13
CA ILE A 125 -6.19 -1.47 -11.79
C ILE A 125 -5.52 -0.33 -12.55
N VAL A 126 -5.70 -0.26 -13.86
CA VAL A 126 -5.09 0.79 -14.70
C VAL A 126 -5.54 2.18 -14.25
N PHE A 127 -6.84 2.40 -14.10
CA PHE A 127 -7.40 3.71 -13.74
C PHE A 127 -7.14 4.11 -12.28
N SER A 128 -7.03 3.15 -11.35
CA SER A 128 -6.73 3.45 -9.95
C SER A 128 -5.23 3.59 -9.67
N THR A 129 -4.34 3.11 -10.55
CA THR A 129 -2.89 3.21 -10.36
C THR A 129 -2.41 4.65 -10.11
N PRO A 130 -2.82 5.69 -10.87
CA PRO A 130 -2.42 7.07 -10.59
C PRO A 130 -2.91 7.57 -9.22
N VAL A 131 -4.07 7.10 -8.74
CA VAL A 131 -4.62 7.50 -7.44
C VAL A 131 -3.70 7.02 -6.30
N GLN A 132 -3.05 5.87 -6.47
CA GLN A 132 -2.11 5.34 -5.46
C GLN A 132 -0.86 6.22 -5.28
N ALA A 133 -0.59 7.15 -6.20
CA ALA A 133 0.44 8.17 -6.00
C ALA A 133 0.20 8.99 -4.73
N GLY A 134 -1.08 9.20 -4.36
CA GLY A 134 -1.48 9.88 -3.13
C GLY A 134 -0.87 9.27 -1.86
N GLU A 135 -0.63 7.98 -1.88
CA GLU A 135 -0.05 7.24 -0.76
C GLU A 135 1.42 6.87 -1.00
N GLU A 136 1.74 6.29 -2.15
CA GLU A 136 3.05 5.67 -2.40
C GLU A 136 4.22 6.66 -2.44
N ILE A 137 4.00 7.90 -2.92
CA ILE A 137 5.02 8.95 -2.87
C ILE A 137 5.41 9.24 -1.41
N GLY A 138 4.41 9.29 -0.52
CA GLY A 138 4.63 9.50 0.91
C GLY A 138 5.25 8.28 1.60
N TRP A 139 4.58 7.14 1.52
CA TRP A 139 5.00 5.96 2.27
C TRP A 139 6.28 5.35 1.74
N ARG A 140 6.38 5.04 0.44
CA ARG A 140 7.54 4.34 -0.16
C ARG A 140 8.58 5.32 -0.69
N GLY A 141 8.15 6.48 -1.22
CA GLY A 141 9.06 7.47 -1.76
C GLY A 141 9.79 8.28 -0.70
N TYR A 142 9.13 8.64 0.39
CA TYR A 142 9.67 9.52 1.43
C TYR A 142 10.00 8.78 2.75
N ALA A 143 9.01 8.09 3.34
CA ALA A 143 9.16 7.53 4.69
C ALA A 143 10.02 6.27 4.72
N LEU A 144 9.82 5.32 3.80
CA LEU A 144 10.54 4.05 3.79
C LEU A 144 12.06 4.21 3.69
N PRO A 145 12.63 5.00 2.77
CA PRO A 145 14.09 5.18 2.70
C PRO A 145 14.65 5.77 3.99
N ARG A 146 13.99 6.80 4.54
CA ARG A 146 14.43 7.47 5.77
C ARG A 146 14.36 6.56 7.00
N LEU A 147 13.29 5.78 7.15
CA LEU A 147 13.18 4.76 8.20
C LEU A 147 14.27 3.69 8.02
N SER A 148 14.44 3.19 6.79
CA SER A 148 15.41 2.15 6.46
C SER A 148 16.84 2.57 6.79
N ALA A 149 17.20 3.84 6.58
CA ALA A 149 18.52 4.37 6.94
C ALA A 149 18.79 4.24 8.45
N HIS A 150 17.76 4.38 9.29
CA HIS A 150 17.90 4.29 10.75
C HIS A 150 17.84 2.86 11.29
N ILE A 151 16.86 2.06 10.87
CA ILE A 151 16.54 0.75 11.48
C ILE A 151 16.66 -0.44 10.52
N GLY A 152 17.19 -0.22 9.31
CA GLY A 152 17.26 -1.24 8.26
C GLY A 152 15.93 -1.49 7.57
N LEU A 153 15.97 -2.02 6.34
CA LEU A 153 14.80 -2.14 5.47
C LEU A 153 13.74 -3.11 6.02
N SER A 154 14.17 -4.24 6.59
CA SER A 154 13.25 -5.22 7.19
C SER A 154 12.41 -4.60 8.30
N SER A 155 13.05 -3.97 9.29
CA SER A 155 12.35 -3.34 10.41
C SER A 155 11.51 -2.14 9.96
N ALA A 156 12.03 -1.34 9.01
CA ALA A 156 11.34 -0.20 8.45
C ALA A 156 10.05 -0.60 7.71
N SER A 157 10.06 -1.73 7.00
CA SER A 157 8.88 -2.23 6.28
C SER A 157 7.75 -2.66 7.22
N ILE A 158 8.08 -3.27 8.36
CA ILE A 158 7.12 -3.64 9.40
C ILE A 158 6.59 -2.39 10.10
N ALA A 159 7.48 -1.52 10.59
CA ALA A 159 7.09 -0.29 11.28
C ALA A 159 6.18 0.59 10.41
N LEU A 160 6.54 0.74 9.14
CA LEU A 160 5.74 1.48 8.18
C LEU A 160 4.38 0.83 7.94
N GLY A 161 4.31 -0.52 7.90
CA GLY A 161 3.07 -1.26 7.75
C GLY A 161 2.10 -1.04 8.91
N VAL A 162 2.61 -1.07 10.14
CA VAL A 162 1.83 -0.75 11.34
C VAL A 162 1.32 0.70 11.31
N ILE A 163 2.21 1.65 11.01
CA ILE A 163 1.85 3.08 10.89
C ILE A 163 0.80 3.25 9.79
N TRP A 164 0.99 2.65 8.63
CA TRP A 164 0.05 2.74 7.50
C TRP A 164 -1.32 2.14 7.82
N ALA A 165 -1.37 1.00 8.51
CA ALA A 165 -2.63 0.40 8.95
C ALA A 165 -3.35 1.31 9.96
N CYS A 166 -2.64 1.84 10.95
CA CYS A 166 -3.20 2.77 11.94
C CYS A 166 -3.72 4.07 11.32
N TRP A 167 -3.10 4.54 10.23
CA TRP A 167 -3.58 5.70 9.49
C TRP A 167 -5.00 5.52 8.94
N HIS A 168 -5.38 4.29 8.57
CA HIS A 168 -6.73 3.96 8.11
C HIS A 168 -7.77 3.78 9.23
N LEU A 169 -7.36 3.84 10.49
CA LEU A 169 -8.23 3.53 11.64
C LEU A 169 -9.59 4.25 11.62
N PRO A 170 -9.73 5.54 11.22
CA PRO A 170 -11.02 6.22 11.19
C PRO A 170 -12.07 5.53 10.32
N PHE A 171 -11.66 4.85 9.23
CA PHE A 171 -12.59 4.19 8.31
C PHE A 171 -13.35 3.00 8.93
N PHE A 172 -12.82 2.43 10.00
CA PHE A 172 -13.50 1.34 10.71
C PHE A 172 -14.70 1.84 11.55
N PHE A 173 -14.77 3.15 11.79
CA PHE A 173 -15.84 3.79 12.56
C PHE A 173 -16.81 4.60 11.71
N PHE A 174 -16.53 4.75 10.41
CA PHE A 174 -17.41 5.44 9.49
C PHE A 174 -18.31 4.44 8.77
N SER A 175 -19.63 4.63 8.86
CA SER A 175 -20.59 3.83 8.08
C SER A 175 -20.43 4.12 6.58
N GLY A 176 -20.59 3.08 5.76
CA GLY A 176 -20.52 3.20 4.30
C GLY A 176 -19.10 3.20 3.71
N THR A 177 -18.06 3.03 4.53
CA THR A 177 -16.71 2.76 4.03
C THR A 177 -16.53 1.27 3.75
N ASP A 178 -15.54 0.93 2.92
CA ASP A 178 -15.16 -0.46 2.62
C ASP A 178 -14.58 -1.20 3.85
N LYS A 179 -14.28 -0.49 4.93
CA LYS A 179 -13.75 -1.04 6.19
C LYS A 179 -14.77 -1.11 7.32
N SER A 180 -15.98 -0.57 7.07
CA SER A 180 -17.06 -0.65 8.04
C SER A 180 -17.41 -2.11 8.34
N GLY A 181 -17.44 -2.49 9.60
CA GLY A 181 -17.70 -3.86 10.05
C GLY A 181 -16.56 -4.85 9.83
N GLN A 182 -15.38 -4.41 9.39
CA GLN A 182 -14.19 -5.25 9.33
C GLN A 182 -13.42 -5.27 10.66
N SER A 183 -12.62 -6.32 10.86
CA SER A 183 -11.70 -6.45 11.99
C SER A 183 -10.44 -5.62 11.77
N PHE A 184 -10.19 -4.62 12.62
CA PHE A 184 -8.95 -3.84 12.56
C PHE A 184 -7.69 -4.68 12.84
N PRO A 185 -7.64 -5.62 13.81
CA PRO A 185 -6.48 -6.50 13.99
C PRO A 185 -6.16 -7.33 12.74
N MET A 186 -7.16 -7.87 12.06
CA MET A 186 -6.95 -8.62 10.81
C MET A 186 -6.42 -7.71 9.68
N TYR A 187 -6.95 -6.50 9.60
CA TYR A 187 -6.48 -5.49 8.66
C TYR A 187 -5.03 -5.10 8.96
N LEU A 188 -4.70 -4.85 10.23
CA LEU A 188 -3.35 -4.52 10.68
C LEU A 188 -2.34 -5.60 10.27
N LEU A 189 -2.66 -6.88 10.51
CA LEU A 189 -1.83 -8.00 10.11
C LEU A 189 -1.64 -8.05 8.58
N SER A 190 -2.73 -7.90 7.83
CA SER A 190 -2.70 -7.94 6.36
C SER A 190 -1.88 -6.80 5.77
N VAL A 191 -2.14 -5.56 6.20
CA VAL A 191 -1.47 -4.36 5.68
C VAL A 191 0.00 -4.33 6.08
N THR A 192 0.36 -4.84 7.26
CA THR A 192 1.76 -4.95 7.67
C THR A 192 2.52 -5.92 6.76
N ALA A 193 1.97 -7.09 6.47
CA ALA A 193 2.57 -8.04 5.55
C ALA A 193 2.66 -7.50 4.12
N LEU A 194 1.63 -6.78 3.65
CA LEU A 194 1.63 -6.08 2.35
C LEU A 194 2.69 -4.98 2.29
N SER A 195 2.88 -4.24 3.37
CA SER A 195 3.94 -3.22 3.45
C SER A 195 5.33 -3.82 3.27
N VAL A 196 5.56 -5.02 3.82
CA VAL A 196 6.80 -5.78 3.60
C VAL A 196 6.98 -6.15 2.12
N ALA A 197 5.93 -6.64 1.47
CA ALA A 197 5.98 -7.00 0.05
C ALA A 197 6.21 -5.77 -0.84
N LEU A 198 5.55 -4.64 -0.55
CA LEU A 198 5.76 -3.37 -1.26
C LEU A 198 7.17 -2.80 -1.05
N ALA A 199 7.72 -2.91 0.16
CA ALA A 199 9.10 -2.52 0.44
C ALA A 199 10.11 -3.39 -0.32
N TRP A 200 9.85 -4.71 -0.39
CA TRP A 200 10.61 -5.63 -1.21
C TRP A 200 10.58 -5.23 -2.69
N LEU A 201 9.39 -5.00 -3.26
CA LEU A 201 9.23 -4.57 -4.65
C LEU A 201 9.94 -3.26 -4.92
N TYR A 202 9.76 -2.25 -4.05
CA TYR A 202 10.43 -0.96 -4.14
C TYR A 202 11.95 -1.10 -4.20
N TRP A 203 12.53 -1.90 -3.30
CA TRP A 203 13.97 -2.17 -3.29
C TRP A 203 14.42 -2.89 -4.56
N ARG A 204 13.71 -3.95 -4.96
CA ARG A 204 14.09 -4.79 -6.12
C ARG A 204 13.91 -4.09 -7.46
N THR A 205 13.15 -3.02 -7.51
CA THR A 205 12.93 -2.19 -8.70
C THR A 205 13.70 -0.87 -8.65
N ASN A 206 14.71 -0.80 -7.78
CA ASN A 206 15.53 0.39 -7.60
C ASN A 206 14.70 1.66 -7.36
N GLY A 207 13.66 1.57 -6.51
CA GLY A 207 12.83 2.70 -6.12
C GLY A 207 11.77 3.11 -7.13
N SER A 208 11.27 2.20 -7.97
CA SER A 208 10.13 2.47 -8.84
C SER A 208 8.86 2.65 -8.01
N LEU A 209 8.37 3.87 -7.93
CA LEU A 209 7.04 4.15 -7.35
C LEU A 209 5.92 3.70 -8.29
N LEU A 210 6.15 3.69 -9.61
CA LEU A 210 5.16 3.16 -10.55
C LEU A 210 4.78 1.73 -10.22
N LEU A 211 5.76 0.88 -9.89
CA LEU A 211 5.50 -0.53 -9.58
C LEU A 211 4.82 -0.71 -8.22
N THR A 212 5.14 0.12 -7.21
CA THR A 212 4.43 0.08 -5.94
C THR A 212 3.00 0.61 -6.07
N MET A 213 2.77 1.67 -6.86
CA MET A 213 1.44 2.17 -7.20
C MET A 213 0.62 1.10 -7.92
N LEU A 214 1.22 0.44 -8.92
CA LEU A 214 0.57 -0.64 -9.68
C LEU A 214 0.23 -1.83 -8.78
N MET A 215 1.15 -2.26 -7.92
CA MET A 215 0.89 -3.34 -6.95
C MET A 215 -0.21 -2.95 -5.96
N HIS A 216 -0.20 -1.73 -5.45
CA HIS A 216 -1.22 -1.22 -4.54
C HIS A 216 -2.60 -1.22 -5.22
N ALA A 217 -2.69 -0.71 -6.44
CA ALA A 217 -3.91 -0.75 -7.25
C ALA A 217 -4.38 -2.20 -7.50
N ALA A 218 -3.46 -3.11 -7.84
CA ALA A 218 -3.78 -4.52 -8.04
C ALA A 218 -4.31 -5.17 -6.75
N VAL A 219 -3.69 -4.92 -5.60
CA VAL A 219 -4.16 -5.40 -4.29
C VAL A 219 -5.59 -4.94 -4.03
N ASN A 220 -5.89 -3.65 -4.22
CA ASN A 220 -7.21 -3.09 -3.97
C ASN A 220 -8.30 -3.67 -4.88
N ASN A 221 -7.97 -4.01 -6.13
CA ASN A 221 -8.93 -4.50 -7.11
C ASN A 221 -9.00 -6.03 -7.24
N THR A 222 -8.04 -6.78 -6.66
CA THR A 222 -8.03 -8.26 -6.72
C THR A 222 -8.28 -8.94 -5.38
N LYS A 223 -8.34 -8.17 -4.28
CA LYS A 223 -8.59 -8.73 -2.94
C LYS A 223 -9.92 -9.48 -2.83
N ASP A 224 -10.89 -9.12 -3.64
CA ASP A 224 -12.24 -9.66 -3.63
C ASP A 224 -12.48 -10.77 -4.69
N ILE A 225 -11.43 -11.23 -5.39
CA ILE A 225 -11.49 -12.48 -6.20
C ILE A 225 -11.98 -13.64 -5.33
N VAL A 226 -11.53 -13.69 -4.07
CA VAL A 226 -12.12 -14.56 -3.04
C VAL A 226 -12.45 -13.66 -1.86
N PRO A 227 -13.72 -13.24 -1.71
CA PRO A 227 -14.14 -12.35 -0.66
C PRO A 227 -13.80 -12.92 0.72
N SER A 228 -13.27 -12.08 1.57
CA SER A 228 -12.92 -12.43 2.95
C SER A 228 -13.86 -11.79 3.97
N ALA A 229 -14.92 -11.13 3.48
CA ALA A 229 -15.89 -10.46 4.33
C ALA A 229 -16.49 -11.41 5.37
N VAL A 230 -16.57 -10.94 6.58
CA VAL A 230 -17.26 -11.58 7.69
C VAL A 230 -18.59 -10.86 7.87
N SER A 231 -19.60 -11.57 8.30
CA SER A 231 -20.78 -10.95 8.90
C SER A 231 -20.30 -9.94 9.93
N ALA A 232 -20.82 -8.71 9.86
CA ALA A 232 -20.35 -7.53 10.59
C ALA A 232 -19.74 -7.86 11.96
N ALA A 233 -18.47 -7.58 12.14
CA ALA A 233 -17.84 -7.73 13.44
C ALA A 233 -18.57 -6.80 14.41
N THR A 234 -19.13 -7.35 15.48
CA THR A 234 -19.82 -6.59 16.52
C THR A 234 -18.88 -5.64 17.25
N ASN A 235 -17.57 -5.86 17.11
CA ASN A 235 -16.52 -5.04 17.67
C ASN A 235 -15.37 -4.91 16.65
N VAL A 236 -14.98 -3.67 16.35
CA VAL A 236 -13.87 -3.34 15.42
C VAL A 236 -12.55 -4.03 15.81
N PHE A 237 -12.31 -4.27 17.08
CA PHE A 237 -11.11 -4.93 17.59
C PHE A 237 -11.25 -6.44 17.76
N SER A 238 -12.33 -7.03 17.32
CA SER A 238 -12.53 -8.49 17.34
C SER A 238 -11.54 -9.16 16.37
N LEU A 239 -11.03 -10.34 16.79
CA LEU A 239 -10.29 -11.23 15.89
C LEU A 239 -11.20 -12.15 15.06
N SER A 240 -12.53 -12.00 15.18
CA SER A 240 -13.49 -12.76 14.39
C SER A 240 -13.32 -12.47 12.90
N SER A 241 -13.07 -13.51 12.12
CA SER A 241 -12.88 -13.39 10.68
C SER A 241 -13.15 -14.72 9.97
N SER A 242 -13.33 -14.68 8.66
CA SER A 242 -13.54 -15.89 7.86
C SER A 242 -12.27 -16.76 7.80
N ARG A 243 -12.44 -18.06 7.54
CA ARG A 243 -11.31 -18.96 7.31
C ARG A 243 -10.44 -18.49 6.15
N VAL A 244 -11.07 -17.96 5.08
CA VAL A 244 -10.35 -17.38 3.94
C VAL A 244 -9.48 -16.20 4.35
N ALA A 245 -9.98 -15.33 5.24
CA ALA A 245 -9.20 -14.21 5.76
C ALA A 245 -7.96 -14.69 6.51
N TRP A 246 -8.12 -15.65 7.42
CA TRP A 246 -7.01 -16.21 8.19
C TRP A 246 -5.99 -16.92 7.30
N LEU A 247 -6.43 -17.73 6.31
CA LEU A 247 -5.54 -18.36 5.35
C LEU A 247 -4.79 -17.32 4.51
N SER A 248 -5.48 -16.28 4.05
CA SER A 248 -4.85 -15.18 3.29
C SER A 248 -3.78 -14.47 4.12
N VAL A 249 -4.07 -14.15 5.39
CA VAL A 249 -3.09 -13.54 6.31
C VAL A 249 -1.90 -14.47 6.55
N ALA A 250 -2.13 -15.76 6.77
CA ALA A 250 -1.05 -16.73 6.96
C ALA A 250 -0.10 -16.79 5.75
N ILE A 251 -0.66 -16.86 4.53
CA ILE A 251 0.14 -16.88 3.29
C ILE A 251 0.89 -15.56 3.11
N LEU A 252 0.24 -14.42 3.36
CA LEU A 252 0.88 -13.10 3.32
C LEU A 252 2.09 -13.05 4.25
N TRP A 253 1.99 -13.59 5.48
CA TRP A 253 3.08 -13.61 6.45
C TRP A 253 4.17 -14.62 6.10
N ILE A 254 3.85 -15.74 5.46
CA ILE A 254 4.86 -16.67 4.92
C ILE A 254 5.70 -15.95 3.85
N CYS A 255 5.05 -15.25 2.92
CA CYS A 255 5.74 -14.44 1.91
C CYS A 255 6.54 -13.30 2.56
N ALA A 256 5.94 -12.60 3.52
CA ALA A 256 6.60 -11.51 4.26
C ALA A 256 7.84 -12.02 5.00
N ALA A 257 7.79 -13.18 5.65
CA ALA A 257 8.94 -13.78 6.33
C ALA A 257 10.11 -14.01 5.35
N TYR A 258 9.82 -14.56 4.17
CA TYR A 258 10.83 -14.70 3.11
C TYR A 258 11.43 -13.34 2.72
N PHE A 259 10.61 -12.32 2.46
CA PHE A 259 11.10 -10.99 2.08
C PHE A 259 11.91 -10.34 3.20
N LEU A 260 11.48 -10.47 4.46
CA LEU A 260 12.21 -9.93 5.61
C LEU A 260 13.60 -10.54 5.75
N VAL A 261 13.72 -11.85 5.57
CA VAL A 261 15.03 -12.52 5.56
C VAL A 261 15.92 -11.99 4.45
N ARG A 262 15.37 -11.83 3.25
CA ARG A 262 16.12 -11.30 2.09
C ARG A 262 16.50 -9.83 2.21
N MET A 263 15.77 -9.04 3.00
CA MET A 263 16.02 -7.63 3.27
C MET A 263 16.91 -7.40 4.50
N ARG A 264 17.36 -8.45 5.20
CA ARG A 264 18.25 -8.30 6.36
C ARG A 264 19.55 -7.60 5.97
N GLY A 265 19.98 -6.65 6.79
CA GLY A 265 21.21 -5.86 6.55
C GLY A 265 21.08 -4.79 5.46
N VAL A 266 19.99 -4.77 4.70
CA VAL A 266 19.79 -3.73 3.68
C VAL A 266 19.39 -2.43 4.33
N LYS A 267 20.03 -1.32 3.90
CA LYS A 267 19.66 0.05 4.22
C LYS A 267 19.48 0.83 2.92
N LEU A 268 18.34 1.45 2.75
CA LEU A 268 18.13 2.42 1.68
C LEU A 268 18.70 3.75 2.14
N GLN A 269 19.53 4.40 1.31
CA GLN A 269 20.08 5.71 1.64
C GLN A 269 19.07 6.82 1.37
N ASP A 270 19.11 7.90 2.15
CA ASP A 270 18.42 9.15 1.83
C ASP A 270 18.98 9.67 0.50
N GLY A 271 18.08 9.92 -0.47
CA GLY A 271 18.53 10.31 -1.81
C GLY A 271 19.02 9.15 -2.68
N TRP A 272 18.71 7.88 -2.32
CA TRP A 272 19.13 6.71 -3.06
C TRP A 272 18.93 6.89 -4.57
N GLN A 273 20.01 7.31 -5.23
CA GLN A 273 20.16 7.20 -6.66
C GLN A 273 20.57 5.76 -6.90
N ALA A 274 19.86 5.07 -7.81
CA ALA A 274 20.33 3.78 -8.27
C ALA A 274 21.79 3.92 -8.66
N ALA A 275 22.66 3.21 -7.95
CA ALA A 275 24.04 3.10 -8.37
C ALA A 275 24.01 2.62 -9.83
N THR A 276 24.49 3.44 -10.72
CA THR A 276 24.82 3.10 -12.09
C THR A 276 26.15 2.30 -12.08
N ASP A 277 26.28 1.37 -11.14
CA ASP A 277 27.35 0.39 -11.17
C ASP A 277 26.88 -0.83 -11.95
N VAL A 278 26.82 -0.68 -13.25
CA VAL A 278 27.16 -1.75 -14.16
C VAL A 278 28.69 -1.88 -13.99
N PRO A 279 29.23 -3.02 -13.50
CA PRO A 279 30.66 -3.25 -13.58
C PRO A 279 30.98 -3.16 -15.08
N GLU A 280 31.78 -2.18 -15.45
CA GLU A 280 32.41 -2.13 -16.76
C GLU A 280 33.18 -3.43 -16.91
N ILE A 281 32.66 -4.31 -17.77
CA ILE A 281 33.42 -5.51 -18.17
C ILE A 281 34.68 -4.96 -18.79
N ALA A 282 35.75 -5.02 -18.02
CA ALA A 282 37.08 -4.68 -18.51
C ALA A 282 37.29 -5.50 -19.77
N SER A 283 37.24 -4.83 -20.91
CA SER A 283 37.74 -5.35 -22.18
C SER A 283 39.21 -5.57 -21.98
N THR A 284 39.61 -6.77 -21.57
CA THR A 284 40.99 -7.22 -21.73
C THR A 284 41.24 -7.28 -23.23
N GLY A 285 41.86 -6.19 -23.70
CA GLY A 285 42.38 -6.09 -25.03
C GLY A 285 43.40 -7.18 -25.30
N SER A 286 43.33 -7.61 -26.48
CA SER A 286 44.30 -8.28 -27.35
C SER A 286 45.78 -8.10 -26.99
N VAL A 287 46.51 -9.18 -27.00
CA VAL A 287 47.70 -9.32 -27.85
C VAL A 287 47.61 -10.65 -28.57
#